data_12e5ac687f8775660fbf12de22fc6efb
#
_entry.id   12e5ac687f8775660fbf12de22fc6efb
#
_cell.length_a   1.000
_cell.length_b   1.000
_cell.length_c   1.000
_cell.angle_alpha   90.00
_cell.angle_beta   90.00
_cell.angle_gamma   90.00
#
_symmetry.space_group_name_H-M   'P 1'
#
loop_
_entity.id
_entity.type
_entity.pdbx_description
1 polymer ?
#
loop_
_entity_poly.entity_id
_entity_poly.type
_entity_poly.pdbx_seq_one_letter_code
_entity_poly.pdbx_strand_id
1 'polypeptide(L)'
;VVGFEKDSVTNEIEKFSGINHICEQKNPVGTADAVKSALDSIQDGSMVLVLYGDVPLIKEDTLNNLISMTDNSLTILTTELKDPTGYGRVKKNENGFAISIIEEKDASKEDKHIKEIFTGILCCNKELLEEAIYEVNNDNAASEFYLTDIVSIINAKGFKINTCIVPSHEVKGANTKEELSEL
;
A
#
# COMPACT_ATOMS: atom_id res chain seq x y z
N VAL A 1 9.78 -4.34 -6.87
CA VAL A 1 10.78 -4.47 -5.78
C VAL A 1 10.87 -5.93 -5.37
N VAL A 2 12.08 -6.43 -5.18
CA VAL A 2 12.36 -7.81 -4.74
C VAL A 2 13.18 -7.77 -3.45
N GLY A 3 13.02 -8.78 -2.59
CA GLY A 3 13.73 -8.89 -1.31
C GLY A 3 14.10 -10.34 -1.01
N PHE A 4 13.33 -11.01 -0.16
CA PHE A 4 13.53 -12.42 0.13
C PHE A 4 13.46 -13.27 -1.15
N GLU A 5 14.39 -14.23 -1.30
CA GLU A 5 14.47 -15.09 -2.50
C GLU A 5 14.58 -14.32 -3.84
N LYS A 6 15.21 -13.15 -3.83
CA LYS A 6 15.27 -12.22 -4.97
C LYS A 6 15.65 -12.88 -6.29
N ASP A 7 16.64 -13.78 -6.28
CA ASP A 7 17.13 -14.40 -7.51
C ASP A 7 16.06 -15.32 -8.15
N SER A 8 15.32 -16.06 -7.32
CA SER A 8 14.20 -16.89 -7.77
C SER A 8 13.08 -16.05 -8.35
N VAL A 9 12.68 -14.99 -7.63
CA VAL A 9 11.62 -14.06 -8.07
C VAL A 9 12.05 -13.31 -9.33
N THR A 10 13.28 -12.80 -9.38
CA THR A 10 13.83 -12.10 -10.56
C THR A 10 13.78 -12.99 -11.80
N ASN A 11 14.27 -14.24 -11.70
CA ASN A 11 14.25 -15.18 -12.80
C ASN A 11 12.84 -15.46 -13.35
N GLU A 12 11.82 -15.42 -12.49
CA GLU A 12 10.42 -15.57 -12.93
C GLU A 12 9.89 -14.30 -13.61
N ILE A 13 10.12 -13.13 -13.02
CA ILE A 13 9.58 -11.88 -13.57
C ILE A 13 10.25 -11.48 -14.89
N GLU A 14 11.53 -11.78 -15.09
CA GLU A 14 12.25 -11.51 -16.34
C GLU A 14 11.66 -12.24 -17.57
N LYS A 15 10.84 -13.27 -17.33
CA LYS A 15 10.12 -13.98 -18.42
C LYS A 15 8.95 -13.15 -18.98
N PHE A 16 8.52 -12.12 -18.27
CA PHE A 16 7.41 -11.26 -18.69
C PHE A 16 7.93 -9.99 -19.36
N SER A 17 7.29 -9.60 -20.46
CA SER A 17 7.55 -8.31 -21.12
C SER A 17 6.96 -7.16 -20.32
N GLY A 18 7.59 -5.99 -20.37
CA GLY A 18 7.08 -4.77 -19.72
C GLY A 18 7.66 -4.47 -18.34
N ILE A 19 8.57 -5.32 -17.84
CA ILE A 19 9.34 -5.01 -16.63
C ILE A 19 10.55 -4.17 -17.03
N ASN A 20 10.60 -2.93 -16.56
CA ASN A 20 11.68 -1.99 -16.91
C ASN A 20 12.83 -2.02 -15.90
N HIS A 21 12.50 -2.14 -14.61
CA HIS A 21 13.47 -2.12 -13.53
C HIS A 21 13.12 -3.16 -12.46
N ILE A 22 14.16 -3.79 -11.93
CA ILE A 22 14.05 -4.66 -10.74
C ILE A 22 14.90 -4.03 -9.66
N CYS A 23 14.26 -3.55 -8.61
CA CYS A 23 14.91 -2.89 -7.47
C CYS A 23 14.98 -3.86 -6.30
N GLU A 24 16.12 -3.91 -5.61
CA GLU A 24 16.31 -4.77 -4.44
C GLU A 24 16.10 -4.01 -3.15
N GLN A 25 15.19 -4.49 -2.31
CA GLN A 25 15.15 -4.11 -0.90
C GLN A 25 16.22 -4.90 -0.14
N LYS A 26 17.38 -4.29 0.10
CA LYS A 26 18.54 -4.97 0.71
C LYS A 26 18.29 -5.40 2.16
N ASN A 27 17.61 -4.55 2.92
CA ASN A 27 17.25 -4.80 4.31
C ASN A 27 15.73 -4.67 4.45
N PRO A 28 14.99 -5.76 4.67
CA PRO A 28 13.53 -5.72 4.76
C PRO A 28 13.08 -5.16 6.11
N VAL A 29 13.17 -3.83 6.26
CA VAL A 29 12.83 -3.10 7.49
C VAL A 29 11.46 -2.42 7.44
N GLY A 30 10.61 -2.79 6.50
CA GLY A 30 9.25 -2.30 6.39
C GLY A 30 8.81 -2.03 4.95
N THR A 31 7.50 -1.80 4.78
CA THR A 31 6.87 -1.60 3.46
C THR A 31 7.20 -0.23 2.84
N ALA A 32 7.41 0.80 3.65
CA ALA A 32 7.88 2.10 3.15
C ALA A 32 9.31 2.01 2.60
N ASP A 33 10.20 1.22 3.24
CA ASP A 33 11.55 0.99 2.75
C ASP A 33 11.57 0.24 1.41
N ALA A 34 10.63 -0.69 1.21
CA ALA A 34 10.45 -1.35 -0.09
C ALA A 34 10.11 -0.33 -1.18
N VAL A 35 9.15 0.57 -0.97
CA VAL A 35 8.81 1.62 -1.93
C VAL A 35 10.01 2.56 -2.15
N LYS A 36 10.67 2.98 -1.07
CA LYS A 36 11.87 3.84 -1.12
C LYS A 36 12.95 3.28 -2.03
N SER A 37 13.18 1.97 -2.00
CA SER A 37 14.21 1.30 -2.81
C SER A 37 13.96 1.40 -4.34
N ALA A 38 12.75 1.78 -4.76
CA ALA A 38 12.39 1.93 -6.17
C ALA A 38 12.29 3.39 -6.64
N LEU A 39 12.27 4.37 -5.74
CA LEU A 39 11.97 5.78 -6.08
C LEU A 39 12.92 6.36 -7.12
N ASP A 40 14.22 6.05 -7.04
CA ASP A 40 15.23 6.56 -7.99
C ASP A 40 15.02 6.01 -9.42
N SER A 41 14.25 4.92 -9.58
CA SER A 41 13.93 4.32 -10.87
C SER A 41 12.64 4.86 -11.48
N ILE A 42 11.93 5.74 -10.78
CA ILE A 42 10.66 6.32 -11.20
C ILE A 42 10.92 7.73 -11.73
N GLN A 43 10.42 8.02 -12.94
CA GLN A 43 10.55 9.33 -13.57
C GLN A 43 9.76 10.38 -12.79
N ASP A 44 10.32 11.57 -12.65
CA ASP A 44 9.65 12.73 -12.06
C ASP A 44 8.36 13.08 -12.83
N GLY A 45 7.35 13.56 -12.12
CA GLY A 45 6.04 13.85 -12.68
C GLY A 45 5.16 12.62 -12.91
N SER A 46 5.65 11.43 -12.57
CA SER A 46 4.86 10.19 -12.72
C SER A 46 3.80 10.04 -11.65
N MET A 47 2.69 9.40 -12.02
CA MET A 47 1.76 8.81 -11.09
C MET A 47 2.25 7.41 -10.71
N VAL A 48 2.43 7.16 -9.43
CA VAL A 48 2.93 5.89 -8.88
C VAL A 48 1.79 5.06 -8.35
N LEU A 49 1.62 3.86 -8.92
CA LEU A 49 0.69 2.85 -8.42
C LEU A 49 1.49 1.78 -7.68
N VAL A 50 1.27 1.68 -6.37
CA VAL A 50 1.88 0.65 -5.53
C VAL A 50 0.93 -0.55 -5.44
N LEU A 51 1.43 -1.73 -5.80
CA LEU A 51 0.71 -3.00 -5.76
C LEU A 51 1.49 -4.02 -4.94
N TYR A 52 0.76 -4.92 -4.29
CA TYR A 52 1.35 -6.08 -3.62
C TYR A 52 1.32 -7.30 -4.54
N GLY A 53 2.43 -8.02 -4.60
CA GLY A 53 2.59 -9.16 -5.51
C GLY A 53 1.77 -10.40 -5.13
N ASP A 54 1.20 -10.41 -3.93
CA ASP A 54 0.39 -11.49 -3.37
C ASP A 54 -1.13 -11.26 -3.48
N VAL A 55 -1.57 -10.22 -4.21
CA VAL A 55 -2.99 -9.89 -4.44
C VAL A 55 -3.35 -10.14 -5.91
N PRO A 56 -3.55 -11.42 -6.32
CA PRO A 56 -3.64 -11.78 -7.74
C PRO A 56 -5.01 -11.49 -8.39
N LEU A 57 -6.06 -11.21 -7.61
CA LEU A 57 -7.43 -11.06 -8.12
C LEU A 57 -7.84 -9.61 -8.39
N ILE A 58 -6.92 -8.66 -8.22
CA ILE A 58 -7.19 -7.25 -8.48
C ILE A 58 -7.54 -7.02 -9.95
N LYS A 59 -8.61 -6.27 -10.20
CA LYS A 59 -9.10 -6.01 -11.56
C LYS A 59 -8.51 -4.74 -12.16
N GLU A 60 -8.32 -4.75 -13.46
CA GLU A 60 -7.87 -3.59 -14.23
C GLU A 60 -8.80 -2.38 -14.05
N ASP A 61 -10.13 -2.58 -14.09
CA ASP A 61 -11.11 -1.52 -13.88
C ASP A 61 -10.99 -0.88 -12.49
N THR A 62 -10.68 -1.68 -11.47
CA THR A 62 -10.44 -1.20 -10.11
C THR A 62 -9.20 -0.30 -10.07
N LEU A 63 -8.11 -0.71 -10.72
CA LEU A 63 -6.89 0.08 -10.78
C LEU A 63 -7.09 1.37 -11.58
N ASN A 64 -7.80 1.31 -12.71
CA ASN A 64 -8.14 2.50 -13.51
C ASN A 64 -9.00 3.48 -12.72
N ASN A 65 -9.96 2.98 -11.93
CA ASN A 65 -10.77 3.82 -11.05
C ASN A 65 -9.91 4.47 -9.96
N LEU A 66 -9.03 3.71 -9.31
CA LEU A 66 -8.10 4.22 -8.30
C LEU A 66 -7.24 5.37 -8.87
N ILE A 67 -6.65 5.16 -10.06
CA ILE A 67 -5.84 6.17 -10.73
C ILE A 67 -6.68 7.41 -11.07
N SER A 68 -7.89 7.23 -11.59
CA SER A 68 -8.77 8.34 -11.97
C SER A 68 -9.24 9.19 -10.79
N MET A 69 -9.34 8.58 -9.59
CA MET A 69 -9.64 9.28 -8.34
C MET A 69 -8.44 9.99 -7.73
N THR A 70 -7.22 9.68 -8.22
CA THR A 70 -5.99 10.27 -7.73
C THR A 70 -5.73 11.55 -8.50
N ASP A 71 -6.13 12.65 -7.92
CA ASP A 71 -5.77 14.00 -8.37
C ASP A 71 -4.32 14.31 -7.90
N ASN A 72 -3.95 15.51 -7.64
CA ASN A 72 -2.60 15.88 -7.15
C ASN A 72 -2.34 15.46 -5.69
N SER A 73 -2.76 14.27 -5.26
CA SER A 73 -2.67 13.79 -3.88
C SER A 73 -2.44 12.28 -3.81
N LEU A 74 -3.03 11.64 -2.81
CA LEU A 74 -3.00 10.21 -2.53
C LEU A 74 -4.43 9.65 -2.58
N THR A 75 -4.60 8.51 -3.25
CA THR A 75 -5.79 7.68 -3.13
C THR A 75 -5.38 6.29 -2.67
N ILE A 76 -6.05 5.76 -1.66
CA ILE A 76 -5.80 4.42 -1.13
C ILE A 76 -6.96 3.48 -1.48
N LEU A 77 -6.63 2.23 -1.80
CA LEU A 77 -7.61 1.18 -2.02
C LEU A 77 -7.98 0.56 -0.68
N THR A 78 -9.27 0.49 -0.40
CA THR A 78 -9.80 -0.01 0.88
C THR A 78 -10.89 -1.05 0.65
N THR A 79 -11.16 -1.85 1.67
CA THR A 79 -12.32 -2.74 1.70
C THR A 79 -12.87 -2.83 3.12
N GLU A 80 -14.13 -3.24 3.24
CA GLU A 80 -14.74 -3.53 4.54
C GLU A 80 -14.72 -5.03 4.83
N LEU A 81 -14.24 -5.41 6.01
CA LEU A 81 -14.21 -6.78 6.48
C LEU A 81 -15.09 -6.96 7.72
N LYS A 82 -15.78 -8.08 7.81
CA LYS A 82 -16.50 -8.47 9.04
C LYS A 82 -15.53 -8.65 10.20
N ASP A 83 -14.41 -9.30 9.93
CA ASP A 83 -13.29 -9.46 10.85
C ASP A 83 -12.03 -8.82 10.21
N PRO A 84 -11.65 -7.61 10.64
CA PRO A 84 -10.49 -6.90 10.11
C PRO A 84 -9.19 -7.22 10.84
N THR A 85 -9.16 -8.24 11.71
CA THR A 85 -7.98 -8.62 12.49
C THR A 85 -6.76 -8.83 11.59
N GLY A 86 -5.64 -8.25 11.97
CA GLY A 86 -4.38 -8.34 11.23
C GLY A 86 -4.14 -7.25 10.18
N TYR A 87 -5.14 -6.42 9.88
CA TYR A 87 -5.02 -5.37 8.86
C TYR A 87 -4.90 -3.97 9.48
N GLY A 88 -4.37 -3.01 8.72
CA GLY A 88 -4.38 -1.60 9.05
C GLY A 88 -5.78 -0.99 8.94
N ARG A 89 -6.23 -0.29 9.97
CA ARG A 89 -7.55 0.35 10.06
C ARG A 89 -7.52 1.74 9.48
N VAL A 90 -8.46 2.06 8.59
CA VAL A 90 -8.55 3.37 7.95
C VAL A 90 -9.40 4.32 8.80
N LYS A 91 -8.75 5.33 9.38
CA LYS A 91 -9.46 6.42 10.08
C LYS A 91 -9.83 7.51 9.09
N LYS A 92 -11.06 7.99 9.19
CA LYS A 92 -11.60 9.06 8.33
C LYS A 92 -12.07 10.25 9.17
N ASN A 93 -12.04 11.42 8.55
CA ASN A 93 -12.68 12.60 9.10
C ASN A 93 -14.19 12.62 8.78
N GLU A 94 -14.90 13.63 9.29
CA GLU A 94 -16.34 13.81 9.09
C GLU A 94 -16.74 13.95 7.61
N ASN A 95 -15.83 14.35 6.74
CA ASN A 95 -16.04 14.49 5.31
C ASN A 95 -15.75 13.19 4.52
N GLY A 96 -15.36 12.10 5.19
CA GLY A 96 -15.09 10.80 4.58
C GLY A 96 -13.66 10.65 3.99
N PHE A 97 -12.78 11.63 4.15
CA PHE A 97 -11.39 11.54 3.72
C PHE A 97 -10.55 10.77 4.75
N ALA A 98 -9.64 9.93 4.28
CA ALA A 98 -8.70 9.24 5.15
C ALA A 98 -7.75 10.26 5.83
N ILE A 99 -7.51 10.06 7.13
CA ILE A 99 -6.60 10.90 7.93
C ILE A 99 -5.41 10.10 8.47
N SER A 100 -5.58 8.81 8.68
CA SER A 100 -4.50 7.90 9.08
C SER A 100 -4.89 6.45 8.84
N ILE A 101 -3.89 5.57 8.79
CA ILE A 101 -4.07 4.13 8.90
C ILE A 101 -3.36 3.68 10.17
N ILE A 102 -4.00 2.84 10.97
CA ILE A 102 -3.45 2.34 12.22
C ILE A 102 -3.26 0.83 12.08
N GLU A 103 -2.03 0.39 12.18
CA GLU A 103 -1.69 -1.04 12.11
C GLU A 103 -2.27 -1.82 13.29
N GLU A 104 -2.56 -3.11 13.09
CA GLU A 104 -3.20 -3.97 14.11
C GLU A 104 -2.45 -3.94 15.46
N LYS A 105 -1.11 -3.92 15.42
CA LYS A 105 -0.27 -3.94 16.62
C LYS A 105 -0.33 -2.64 17.42
N ASP A 106 -0.61 -1.52 16.74
CA ASP A 106 -0.66 -0.18 17.32
C ASP A 106 -2.11 0.27 17.60
N ALA A 107 -3.10 -0.51 17.16
CA ALA A 107 -4.52 -0.18 17.26
C ALA A 107 -5.06 -0.25 18.68
N SER A 108 -5.68 0.84 19.15
CA SER A 108 -6.45 0.87 20.39
C SER A 108 -7.68 -0.04 20.32
N LYS A 109 -8.35 -0.24 21.47
CA LYS A 109 -9.61 -1.01 21.49
C LYS A 109 -10.70 -0.37 20.63
N GLU A 110 -10.74 0.95 20.53
CA GLU A 110 -11.68 1.70 19.69
C GLU A 110 -11.34 1.55 18.21
N ASP A 111 -10.06 1.68 17.84
CA ASP A 111 -9.60 1.53 16.47
C ASP A 111 -9.91 0.14 15.90
N LYS A 112 -9.83 -0.89 16.72
CA LYS A 112 -10.15 -2.28 16.33
C LYS A 112 -11.61 -2.52 15.93
N HIS A 113 -12.52 -1.59 16.25
CA HIS A 113 -13.91 -1.66 15.78
C HIS A 113 -14.10 -1.14 14.35
N ILE A 114 -13.13 -0.41 13.81
CA ILE A 114 -13.16 0.06 12.43
C ILE A 114 -13.11 -1.16 11.50
N LYS A 115 -14.07 -1.24 10.57
CA LYS A 115 -14.20 -2.35 9.62
C LYS A 115 -13.53 -2.10 8.29
N GLU A 116 -13.31 -0.84 7.94
CA GLU A 116 -12.60 -0.47 6.72
C GLU A 116 -11.10 -0.61 6.94
N ILE A 117 -10.49 -1.40 6.08
CA ILE A 117 -9.06 -1.73 6.12
C ILE A 117 -8.34 -1.22 4.88
N PHE A 118 -7.05 -0.96 5.02
CA PHE A 118 -6.16 -0.70 3.91
C PHE A 118 -5.71 -2.01 3.26
N THR A 119 -5.72 -2.05 1.94
CA THR A 119 -5.41 -3.26 1.16
C THR A 119 -3.92 -3.37 0.78
N GLY A 120 -3.11 -2.36 1.12
CA GLY A 120 -1.72 -2.26 0.65
C GLY A 120 -1.58 -1.54 -0.70
N ILE A 121 -2.68 -1.34 -1.43
CA ILE A 121 -2.68 -0.74 -2.77
C ILE A 121 -2.99 0.75 -2.67
N LEU A 122 -2.18 1.56 -3.35
CA LEU A 122 -2.36 3.01 -3.38
C LEU A 122 -1.88 3.61 -4.71
N CYS A 123 -2.36 4.82 -5.00
CA CYS A 123 -1.90 5.63 -6.11
C CYS A 123 -1.56 7.04 -5.60
N CYS A 124 -0.38 7.54 -5.96
CA CYS A 124 0.13 8.83 -5.49
C CYS A 124 1.02 9.49 -6.54
N ASN A 125 1.06 10.82 -6.56
CA ASN A 125 2.09 11.53 -7.32
C ASN A 125 3.49 11.21 -6.77
N LYS A 126 4.48 11.03 -7.66
CA LYS A 126 5.84 10.57 -7.30
C LYS A 126 6.51 11.49 -6.30
N GLU A 127 6.46 12.80 -6.50
CA GLU A 127 7.12 13.78 -5.65
C GLU A 127 6.51 13.80 -4.24
N LEU A 128 5.19 13.77 -4.15
CA LEU A 128 4.48 13.71 -2.87
C LEU A 128 4.74 12.39 -2.12
N LEU A 129 4.77 11.28 -2.86
CA LEU A 129 5.11 9.97 -2.30
C LEU A 129 6.54 9.95 -1.75
N GLU A 130 7.50 10.44 -2.54
CA GLU A 130 8.90 10.51 -2.15
C GLU A 130 9.09 11.36 -0.91
N GLU A 131 8.52 12.57 -0.89
CA GLU A 131 8.57 13.46 0.27
C GLU A 131 8.01 12.79 1.52
N ALA A 132 6.84 12.13 1.41
CA ALA A 132 6.22 11.45 2.54
C ALA A 132 7.04 10.23 3.01
N ILE A 133 7.59 9.43 2.09
CA ILE A 133 8.41 8.26 2.41
C ILE A 133 9.67 8.65 3.20
N TYR A 134 10.30 9.77 2.90
CA TYR A 134 11.47 10.23 3.66
C TYR A 134 11.13 10.73 5.08
N GLU A 135 9.86 11.03 5.38
CA GLU A 135 9.40 11.42 6.71
C GLU A 135 8.93 10.22 7.56
N VAL A 136 8.73 9.03 6.94
CA VAL A 136 8.35 7.81 7.69
C VAL A 136 9.47 7.44 8.67
N ASN A 137 9.09 7.13 9.90
CA ASN A 137 9.99 6.61 10.92
C ASN A 137 9.58 5.19 11.35
N ASN A 138 10.33 4.60 12.26
CA ASN A 138 10.06 3.25 12.78
C ASN A 138 9.71 3.24 14.29
N ASP A 139 9.22 4.37 14.80
CA ASP A 139 8.77 4.50 16.19
C ASP A 139 7.34 3.93 16.35
N ASN A 140 7.24 2.61 16.24
CA ASN A 140 6.01 1.84 16.30
C ASN A 140 6.24 0.45 16.92
N ALA A 141 5.17 -0.30 17.19
CA ALA A 141 5.22 -1.59 17.89
C ALA A 141 6.06 -2.66 17.19
N ALA A 142 6.25 -2.57 15.86
CA ALA A 142 7.07 -3.51 15.09
C ALA A 142 8.50 -3.03 14.86
N SER A 143 8.83 -1.75 15.13
CA SER A 143 10.08 -1.09 14.77
C SER A 143 10.37 -1.15 13.26
N GLU A 144 9.33 -1.03 12.44
CA GLU A 144 9.37 -1.09 10.99
C GLU A 144 8.96 0.24 10.36
N PHE A 145 9.46 0.54 9.15
CA PHE A 145 9.03 1.69 8.36
C PHE A 145 7.72 1.34 7.63
N TYR A 146 6.59 1.73 8.20
CA TYR A 146 5.27 1.44 7.65
C TYR A 146 4.90 2.35 6.49
N LEU A 147 4.52 1.78 5.35
CA LEU A 147 3.98 2.54 4.22
C LEU A 147 2.67 3.26 4.60
N THR A 148 1.91 2.72 5.52
CA THR A 148 0.66 3.28 6.02
C THR A 148 0.81 4.64 6.69
N ASP A 149 2.02 4.97 7.20
CA ASP A 149 2.30 6.26 7.85
C ASP A 149 2.25 7.45 6.88
N ILE A 150 2.45 7.22 5.56
CA ILE A 150 2.36 8.30 4.57
C ILE A 150 0.97 8.95 4.55
N VAL A 151 -0.08 8.23 4.94
CA VAL A 151 -1.45 8.77 4.99
C VAL A 151 -1.53 9.90 6.01
N SER A 152 -1.02 9.69 7.22
CA SER A 152 -1.01 10.73 8.26
C SER A 152 -0.07 11.89 7.90
N ILE A 153 1.09 11.59 7.30
CA ILE A 153 2.09 12.59 6.88
C ILE A 153 1.49 13.49 5.80
N ILE A 154 0.90 12.93 4.74
CA ILE A 154 0.29 13.67 3.64
C ILE A 154 -0.94 14.45 4.12
N ASN A 155 -1.76 13.87 5.00
CA ASN A 155 -2.88 14.57 5.61
C ASN A 155 -2.43 15.79 6.45
N ALA A 156 -1.34 15.66 7.21
CA ALA A 156 -0.78 16.76 8.00
C ALA A 156 -0.26 17.93 7.13
N LYS A 157 0.11 17.67 5.88
CA LYS A 157 0.46 18.68 4.88
C LYS A 157 -0.77 19.37 4.25
N GLY A 158 -1.99 18.97 4.64
CA GLY A 158 -3.24 19.57 4.19
C GLY A 158 -3.85 18.96 2.93
N PHE A 159 -3.29 17.86 2.43
CA PHE A 159 -3.87 17.14 1.29
C PHE A 159 -5.07 16.29 1.72
N LYS A 160 -6.07 16.21 0.83
CA LYS A 160 -7.20 15.31 0.98
C LYS A 160 -6.85 13.94 0.43
N ILE A 161 -7.10 12.89 1.20
CA ILE A 161 -6.78 11.52 0.82
C ILE A 161 -8.07 10.78 0.53
N ASN A 162 -8.27 10.42 -0.73
CA ASN A 162 -9.43 9.68 -1.17
C ASN A 162 -9.30 8.19 -0.81
N THR A 163 -10.46 7.54 -0.62
CA THR A 163 -10.54 6.08 -0.47
C THR A 163 -11.37 5.51 -1.62
N CYS A 164 -10.83 4.51 -2.29
CA CYS A 164 -11.54 3.70 -3.29
C CYS A 164 -11.94 2.39 -2.62
N ILE A 165 -13.22 2.22 -2.31
CA ILE A 165 -13.73 1.02 -1.63
C ILE A 165 -14.09 -0.04 -2.67
N VAL A 166 -13.61 -1.27 -2.47
CA VAL A 166 -13.82 -2.40 -3.38
C VAL A 166 -14.29 -3.65 -2.65
N PRO A 167 -14.90 -4.61 -3.36
CA PRO A 167 -15.28 -5.90 -2.78
C PRO A 167 -14.06 -6.66 -2.26
N SER A 168 -14.17 -7.25 -1.07
CA SER A 168 -13.06 -7.91 -0.38
C SER A 168 -12.42 -9.08 -1.15
N HIS A 169 -13.18 -9.74 -2.02
CA HIS A 169 -12.65 -10.85 -2.84
C HIS A 169 -11.62 -10.39 -3.89
N GLU A 170 -11.66 -9.12 -4.34
CA GLU A 170 -10.69 -8.59 -5.30
C GLU A 170 -9.31 -8.32 -4.68
N VAL A 171 -9.28 -8.11 -3.38
CA VAL A 171 -8.07 -7.71 -2.62
C VAL A 171 -7.62 -8.78 -1.64
N LYS A 172 -8.10 -10.01 -1.82
CA LYS A 172 -7.67 -11.15 -1.04
C LYS A 172 -6.25 -11.54 -1.45
N GLY A 173 -5.32 -11.49 -0.51
CA GLY A 173 -3.95 -11.93 -0.68
C GLY A 173 -3.82 -13.45 -0.51
N ALA A 174 -2.71 -14.01 -1.02
CA ALA A 174 -2.32 -15.39 -0.84
C ALA A 174 -0.89 -15.47 -0.30
N ASN A 175 -0.74 -15.85 0.97
CA ASN A 175 0.56 -16.03 1.63
C ASN A 175 1.06 -17.47 1.56
N THR A 176 0.17 -18.43 1.25
CA THR A 176 0.49 -19.86 1.15
C THR A 176 -0.03 -20.43 -0.16
N LYS A 177 0.50 -21.62 -0.54
CA LYS A 177 0.01 -22.35 -1.73
C LYS A 177 -1.44 -22.78 -1.58
N GLU A 178 -1.83 -23.12 -0.35
CA GLU A 178 -3.19 -23.48 0.01
C GLU A 178 -4.13 -22.30 -0.22
N GLU A 179 -3.80 -21.11 0.33
CA GLU A 179 -4.57 -19.90 0.12
C GLU A 179 -4.66 -19.52 -1.37
N LEU A 180 -3.56 -19.67 -2.12
CA LEU A 180 -3.58 -19.41 -3.56
C LEU A 180 -4.49 -20.38 -4.32
N SER A 181 -4.60 -21.61 -3.87
CA SER A 181 -5.50 -22.62 -4.50
C SER A 181 -6.98 -22.38 -4.21
N GLU A 182 -7.29 -21.55 -3.22
CA GLU A 182 -8.65 -21.18 -2.82
C GLU A 182 -9.16 -19.88 -3.48
N LEU A 183 -8.27 -19.18 -4.20
CA LEU A 183 -8.59 -17.96 -4.97
C LEU A 183 -9.10 -18.30 -6.36
#